data_de50517a53a91fbb6fabf509eb7de812
#
_entry.id   de50517a53a91fbb6fabf509eb7de812
#
_cell.length_a   1.000
_cell.length_b   1.000
_cell.length_c   1.000
_cell.angle_alpha   90.00
_cell.angle_beta   90.00
_cell.angle_gamma   90.00
#
_symmetry.space_group_name_H-M   'P 1'
#
loop_
_entity.id
_entity.type
_entity.pdbx_description
1 polymer ?
#
loop_
_entity_poly.entity_id
_entity_poly.type
_entity_poly.pdbx_seq_one_letter_code
_entity_poly.pdbx_strand_id
1 'polypeptide(L)'
;PEWHPVAARWFESLAESGQAVFYEPSDWGTAYVIAESISREMKPQVVGTTEDGEPVWASKPPTGAAISAWLKGMTALMVTEGDRRRARLELHRPQPSGEEVDADVSDLDRYRSRIPTG
;
A
#
# COMPACT_ATOMS: atom_id res chain seq x y z
N PRO A 1 -3.96 -1.90 21.67
CA PRO A 1 -4.07 -0.46 21.57
C PRO A 1 -5.48 -0.05 21.16
N GLU A 2 -5.97 0.99 21.76
CA GLU A 2 -7.29 1.51 21.43
C GLU A 2 -7.23 2.36 20.17
N TRP A 3 -7.39 1.74 19.06
CA TRP A 3 -7.45 2.45 17.78
C TRP A 3 -8.81 3.14 17.59
N HIS A 4 -8.78 4.25 16.87
CA HIS A 4 -10.00 4.85 16.38
C HIS A 4 -10.80 3.78 15.60
N PRO A 5 -12.14 3.75 15.71
CA PRO A 5 -12.96 2.72 15.04
C PRO A 5 -12.70 2.56 13.55
N VAL A 6 -12.40 3.64 12.84
CA VAL A 6 -12.08 3.58 11.42
C VAL A 6 -10.81 2.79 11.18
N ALA A 7 -9.77 3.05 11.97
CA ALA A 7 -8.50 2.34 11.84
C ALA A 7 -8.65 0.85 12.20
N ALA A 8 -9.36 0.56 13.28
CA ALA A 8 -9.62 -0.81 13.69
C ALA A 8 -10.40 -1.58 12.63
N ARG A 9 -11.44 -0.97 12.08
CA ARG A 9 -12.26 -1.58 11.03
C ARG A 9 -11.44 -1.84 9.77
N TRP A 10 -10.62 -0.89 9.37
CA TRP A 10 -9.75 -1.06 8.21
C TRP A 10 -8.78 -2.23 8.41
N PHE A 11 -8.11 -2.28 9.55
CA PHE A 11 -7.15 -3.35 9.85
C PHE A 11 -7.82 -4.73 9.89
N GLU A 12 -8.99 -4.82 10.52
CA GLU A 12 -9.76 -6.07 10.57
C GLU A 12 -10.15 -6.54 9.16
N SER A 13 -10.51 -5.60 8.28
CA SER A 13 -10.90 -5.92 6.91
C SER A 13 -9.76 -6.56 6.12
N LEU A 14 -8.50 -6.25 6.43
CA LEU A 14 -7.36 -6.87 5.77
C LEU A 14 -7.31 -8.38 6.02
N ALA A 15 -7.56 -8.81 7.25
CA ALA A 15 -7.56 -10.23 7.60
C ALA A 15 -8.68 -11.00 6.89
N GLU A 16 -9.78 -10.33 6.57
CA GLU A 16 -10.92 -10.91 5.89
C GLU A 16 -10.78 -10.89 4.36
N SER A 17 -9.81 -10.14 3.84
CA SER A 17 -9.61 -9.96 2.40
C SER A 17 -8.71 -11.05 1.82
N GLY A 18 -8.96 -11.40 0.56
CA GLY A 18 -8.26 -12.49 -0.12
C GLY A 18 -6.75 -12.32 -0.21
N GLN A 19 -6.24 -11.10 -0.31
CA GLN A 19 -4.80 -10.85 -0.42
C GLN A 19 -4.05 -11.18 0.88
N ALA A 20 -4.75 -11.29 2.03
CA ALA A 20 -4.10 -11.56 3.30
C ALA A 20 -3.32 -12.87 3.31
N VAL A 21 -3.73 -13.84 2.49
CA VAL A 21 -3.02 -15.12 2.39
C VAL A 21 -1.61 -14.97 1.82
N PHE A 22 -1.33 -13.89 1.12
CA PHE A 22 -0.02 -13.60 0.54
C PHE A 22 0.84 -12.69 1.41
N TYR A 23 0.30 -12.22 2.54
CA TYR A 23 1.03 -11.30 3.41
C TYR A 23 2.11 -12.01 4.20
N GLU A 24 3.28 -11.41 4.18
CA GLU A 24 4.39 -11.77 5.05
C GLU A 24 4.33 -10.93 6.34
N PRO A 25 5.09 -11.27 7.37
CA PRO A 25 5.11 -10.47 8.60
C PRO A 25 5.39 -8.98 8.38
N SER A 26 6.22 -8.63 7.40
CA SER A 26 6.51 -7.22 7.08
C SER A 26 5.30 -6.50 6.51
N ASP A 27 4.43 -7.19 5.79
CA ASP A 27 3.18 -6.61 5.27
C ASP A 27 2.23 -6.29 6.41
N TRP A 28 2.12 -7.18 7.40
CA TRP A 28 1.33 -6.93 8.60
C TRP A 28 1.91 -5.80 9.43
N GLY A 29 3.24 -5.69 9.50
CA GLY A 29 3.90 -4.57 10.14
C GLY A 29 3.57 -3.24 9.48
N THR A 30 3.60 -3.20 8.15
CA THR A 30 3.21 -2.02 7.37
C THR A 30 1.75 -1.66 7.64
N ALA A 31 0.85 -2.64 7.61
CA ALA A 31 -0.57 -2.43 7.90
C ALA A 31 -0.78 -1.86 9.30
N TYR A 32 -0.04 -2.36 10.29
CA TYR A 32 -0.09 -1.86 11.66
C TYR A 32 0.32 -0.39 11.74
N VAL A 33 1.42 -0.01 11.08
CA VAL A 33 1.89 1.38 11.06
C VAL A 33 0.83 2.29 10.42
N ILE A 34 0.20 1.85 9.33
CA ILE A 34 -0.85 2.62 8.68
C ILE A 34 -2.05 2.79 9.63
N ALA A 35 -2.49 1.72 10.28
CA ALA A 35 -3.60 1.77 11.24
C ALA A 35 -3.30 2.73 12.41
N GLU A 36 -2.08 2.66 12.95
CA GLU A 36 -1.64 3.58 14.00
C GLU A 36 -1.70 5.03 13.52
N SER A 37 -1.22 5.31 12.31
CA SER A 37 -1.24 6.64 11.73
C SER A 37 -2.67 7.15 11.54
N ILE A 38 -3.55 6.33 10.99
CA ILE A 38 -4.97 6.68 10.81
C ILE A 38 -5.60 6.99 12.17
N SER A 39 -5.36 6.14 13.16
CA SER A 39 -5.92 6.31 14.49
C SER A 39 -5.48 7.64 15.12
N ARG A 40 -4.20 7.96 15.04
CA ARG A 40 -3.65 9.20 15.60
C ARG A 40 -4.24 10.44 14.92
N GLU A 41 -4.36 10.40 13.60
CA GLU A 41 -4.90 11.54 12.85
C GLU A 41 -6.39 11.75 13.10
N MET A 42 -7.15 10.68 13.34
CA MET A 42 -8.61 10.76 13.47
C MET A 42 -9.08 10.92 14.91
N LYS A 43 -8.24 10.61 15.89
CA LYS A 43 -8.61 10.83 17.30
C LYS A 43 -8.60 12.33 17.62
N PRO A 44 -9.46 12.76 18.55
CA PRO A 44 -9.41 14.14 19.05
C PRO A 44 -8.03 14.47 19.59
N GLN A 45 -7.55 15.66 19.28
CA GLN A 45 -6.25 16.16 19.72
C GLN A 45 -6.44 17.42 20.54
N VAL A 46 -5.49 17.69 21.44
CA VAL A 46 -5.49 18.93 22.20
C VAL A 46 -5.14 20.07 21.25
N VAL A 47 -6.09 20.99 21.06
CA VAL A 47 -5.92 22.15 20.17
C VAL A 47 -5.65 23.44 20.90
N GLY A 48 -5.74 23.41 22.23
CA GLY A 48 -5.48 24.60 23.05
C GLY A 48 -5.79 24.30 24.51
N THR A 49 -5.71 25.32 25.35
CA THR A 49 -6.07 25.25 26.76
C THR A 49 -7.08 26.34 27.08
N THR A 50 -7.97 26.02 28.02
CA THR A 50 -8.89 27.04 28.57
C THR A 50 -8.13 27.98 29.52
N GLU A 51 -8.79 29.06 29.95
CA GLU A 51 -8.23 30.01 30.94
C GLU A 51 -7.86 29.30 32.24
N ASP A 52 -8.59 28.24 32.59
CA ASP A 52 -8.31 27.39 33.76
C ASP A 52 -7.22 26.36 33.58
N GLY A 53 -6.58 26.33 32.41
CA GLY A 53 -5.53 25.37 32.11
C GLY A 53 -6.03 24.00 31.67
N GLU A 54 -7.34 23.85 31.45
CA GLU A 54 -7.92 22.58 30.97
C GLU A 54 -7.63 22.38 29.48
N PRO A 55 -7.28 21.17 29.05
CA PRO A 55 -7.05 20.91 27.63
C PRO A 55 -8.36 20.94 26.85
N VAL A 56 -8.32 21.57 25.67
CA VAL A 56 -9.45 21.59 24.73
C VAL A 56 -9.16 20.54 23.65
N TRP A 57 -10.04 19.56 23.55
CA TRP A 57 -9.94 18.47 22.57
C TRP A 57 -10.85 18.78 21.38
N ALA A 58 -10.31 18.58 20.19
CA ALA A 58 -11.09 18.71 18.96
C ALA A 58 -10.61 17.71 17.93
N SER A 59 -11.55 17.21 17.13
CA SER A 59 -11.25 16.38 15.98
C SER A 59 -10.96 17.28 14.79
N LYS A 60 -9.81 17.09 14.16
CA LYS A 60 -9.45 17.77 12.92
C LYS A 60 -9.56 16.78 11.77
N PRO A 61 -10.03 17.19 10.59
CA PRO A 61 -9.98 16.31 9.43
C PRO A 61 -8.53 15.97 9.10
N PRO A 62 -8.24 14.74 8.63
CA PRO A 62 -6.90 14.38 8.20
C PRO A 62 -6.39 15.31 7.11
N THR A 63 -5.09 15.57 7.11
CA THR A 63 -4.48 16.39 6.06
C THR A 63 -4.47 15.63 4.74
N GLY A 64 -4.42 16.38 3.62
CA GLY A 64 -4.26 15.76 2.31
C GLY A 64 -2.98 14.94 2.21
N ALA A 65 -1.90 15.38 2.86
CA ALA A 65 -0.64 14.64 2.91
C ALA A 65 -0.79 13.31 3.63
N ALA A 66 -1.50 13.29 4.77
CA ALA A 66 -1.75 12.05 5.51
C ALA A 66 -2.58 11.07 4.68
N ILE A 67 -3.67 11.54 4.07
CA ILE A 67 -4.54 10.71 3.23
C ILE A 67 -3.74 10.14 2.06
N SER A 68 -2.93 10.96 1.41
CA SER A 68 -2.11 10.52 0.28
C SER A 68 -1.11 9.43 0.71
N ALA A 69 -0.46 9.60 1.87
CA ALA A 69 0.47 8.61 2.39
C ALA A 69 -0.23 7.28 2.72
N TRP A 70 -1.41 7.34 3.33
CA TRP A 70 -2.21 6.14 3.61
C TRP A 70 -2.59 5.41 2.34
N LEU A 71 -3.06 6.13 1.33
CA LEU A 71 -3.46 5.53 0.05
C LEU A 71 -2.27 4.86 -0.64
N LYS A 72 -1.09 5.44 -0.59
CA LYS A 72 0.13 4.81 -1.11
C LYS A 72 0.46 3.51 -0.39
N GLY A 73 0.40 3.53 0.94
CA GLY A 73 0.62 2.33 1.73
C GLY A 73 -0.42 1.25 1.45
N MET A 74 -1.69 1.64 1.32
CA MET A 74 -2.77 0.72 1.00
C MET A 74 -2.59 0.10 -0.39
N THR A 75 -2.15 0.90 -1.37
CA THR A 75 -1.84 0.39 -2.71
C THR A 75 -0.73 -0.67 -2.64
N ALA A 76 0.32 -0.41 -1.85
CA ALA A 76 1.41 -1.37 -1.67
C ALA A 76 0.91 -2.69 -1.06
N LEU A 77 -0.14 -2.65 -0.23
CA LEU A 77 -0.75 -3.83 0.38
C LEU A 77 -1.86 -4.45 -0.47
N MET A 78 -2.12 -3.92 -1.66
CA MET A 78 -3.19 -4.38 -2.56
C MET A 78 -4.55 -4.42 -1.87
N VAL A 79 -4.88 -3.35 -1.16
CA VAL A 79 -6.10 -3.29 -0.32
C VAL A 79 -7.37 -3.22 -1.16
N THR A 80 -7.33 -2.56 -2.32
CA THR A 80 -8.52 -2.38 -3.14
C THR A 80 -8.62 -3.44 -4.23
N GLU A 81 -9.84 -3.69 -4.70
CA GLU A 81 -10.06 -4.60 -5.82
C GLU A 81 -9.35 -4.13 -7.08
N GLY A 82 -9.27 -2.82 -7.29
CA GLY A 82 -8.52 -2.24 -8.41
C GLY A 82 -7.04 -2.59 -8.36
N ASP A 83 -6.43 -2.49 -7.17
CA ASP A 83 -5.03 -2.83 -6.97
C ASP A 83 -4.78 -4.32 -7.21
N ARG A 84 -5.67 -5.17 -6.67
CA ARG A 84 -5.58 -6.62 -6.85
C ARG A 84 -5.76 -7.02 -8.31
N ARG A 85 -6.68 -6.35 -9.00
CA ARG A 85 -6.95 -6.61 -10.43
C ARG A 85 -5.74 -6.24 -11.28
N ARG A 86 -5.10 -5.12 -10.99
CA ARG A 86 -3.87 -4.72 -11.64
C ARG A 86 -2.75 -5.74 -11.44
N ALA A 87 -2.56 -6.21 -10.23
CA ALA A 87 -1.57 -7.22 -9.89
C ALA A 87 -1.83 -8.52 -10.66
N ARG A 88 -3.10 -8.94 -10.77
CA ARG A 88 -3.48 -10.11 -11.56
C ARG A 88 -3.18 -9.94 -13.04
N LEU A 89 -3.44 -8.75 -13.58
CA LEU A 89 -3.14 -8.44 -14.98
C LEU A 89 -1.63 -8.47 -15.24
N GLU A 90 -0.83 -8.01 -14.32
CA GLU A 90 0.63 -8.09 -14.40
C GLU A 90 1.12 -9.54 -14.32
N LEU A 91 0.54 -10.35 -13.44
CA LEU A 91 0.86 -11.76 -13.31
C LEU A 91 0.39 -12.59 -14.51
N HIS A 92 -0.74 -12.21 -15.11
CA HIS A 92 -1.31 -12.84 -16.30
C HIS A 92 -0.92 -12.14 -17.60
N ARG A 93 -0.17 -11.05 -17.50
CA ARG A 93 0.54 -10.53 -18.65
C ARG A 93 1.30 -11.72 -19.22
N PRO A 94 1.09 -12.10 -20.50
CA PRO A 94 1.79 -13.26 -21.01
C PRO A 94 3.26 -13.04 -20.71
N GLN A 95 3.71 -13.73 -19.69
CA GLN A 95 5.14 -13.98 -19.59
C GLN A 95 5.48 -14.63 -20.91
N PRO A 96 6.49 -14.11 -21.61
CA PRO A 96 6.82 -14.67 -22.90
C PRO A 96 6.80 -16.19 -22.75
N SER A 97 5.92 -16.85 -23.52
CA SER A 97 5.99 -18.29 -23.67
C SER A 97 7.45 -18.63 -24.03
N GLY A 98 7.89 -19.83 -23.80
CA GLY A 98 9.25 -20.20 -24.21
C GLY A 98 9.58 -19.72 -25.61
N GLU A 99 8.60 -19.70 -26.52
CA GLU A 99 8.78 -19.18 -27.87
C GLU A 99 9.00 -17.67 -27.91
N GLU A 100 8.29 -16.88 -27.11
CA GLU A 100 8.50 -15.44 -27.01
C GLU A 100 9.82 -15.10 -26.34
N VAL A 101 10.21 -15.84 -25.31
CA VAL A 101 11.54 -15.71 -24.70
C VAL A 101 12.63 -16.06 -25.69
N ASP A 102 12.45 -17.13 -26.44
CA ASP A 102 13.38 -17.55 -27.48
C ASP A 102 13.46 -16.50 -28.61
N ALA A 103 12.34 -15.88 -28.98
CA ALA A 103 12.31 -14.81 -29.95
C ALA A 103 13.02 -13.55 -29.43
N ASP A 104 12.80 -13.18 -28.18
CA ASP A 104 13.47 -12.04 -27.55
C ASP A 104 14.97 -12.27 -27.40
N VAL A 105 15.37 -13.49 -27.01
CA VAL A 105 16.77 -13.89 -26.93
C VAL A 105 17.40 -13.88 -28.34
N SER A 106 16.67 -14.35 -29.34
CA SER A 106 17.08 -14.33 -30.74
C SER A 106 17.31 -12.91 -31.23
N ASP A 107 16.42 -11.98 -30.89
CA ASP A 107 16.54 -10.57 -31.23
C ASP A 107 17.71 -9.90 -30.52
N LEU A 108 17.94 -10.25 -29.25
CA LEU A 108 19.10 -9.79 -28.48
C LEU A 108 20.41 -10.32 -29.11
N ASP A 109 20.43 -11.56 -29.52
CA ASP A 109 21.60 -12.16 -30.18
C ASP A 109 21.88 -11.51 -31.54
N ARG A 110 20.82 -11.20 -32.31
CA ARG A 110 20.95 -10.43 -33.55
C ARG A 110 21.50 -9.05 -33.29
N TYR A 111 21.02 -8.40 -32.22
CA TYR A 111 21.50 -7.09 -31.82
C TYR A 111 22.98 -7.14 -31.42
N ARG A 112 23.36 -8.12 -30.63
CA ARG A 112 24.75 -8.33 -30.22
C ARG A 112 25.68 -8.60 -31.40
N SER A 113 25.21 -9.33 -32.40
CA SER A 113 26.02 -9.63 -33.58
C SER A 113 26.21 -8.39 -34.48
N ARG A 114 25.41 -7.35 -34.31
CA ARG A 114 25.52 -6.07 -35.02
C ARG A 114 26.47 -5.09 -34.33
N ILE A 115 26.77 -5.29 -33.06
CA ILE A 115 27.70 -4.45 -32.32
C ILE A 115 29.11 -4.93 -32.67
N PRO A 116 29.96 -4.05 -33.23
CA PRO A 116 31.33 -4.45 -33.50
C PRO A 116 32.04 -4.75 -32.18
N THR A 117 32.35 -6.00 -31.95
CA THR A 117 33.21 -6.41 -30.88
C THR A 117 34.64 -6.27 -31.40
N GLY A 118 35.17 -5.11 -31.14
CA GLY A 118 36.56 -4.88 -31.46
C GLY A 118 37.34 -4.72 -30.21
#